data_87a23defb54e49431035f86761c97c79
#
_entry.id   87a23defb54e49431035f86761c97c79
#
_cell.length_a   1.000
_cell.length_b   1.000
_cell.length_c   1.000
_cell.angle_alpha   90.00
_cell.angle_beta   90.00
_cell.angle_gamma   90.00
#
_symmetry.space_group_name_H-M   'P 1'
#
loop_
_entity.id
_entity.type
_entity.pdbx_description
1 polymer ?
#
loop_
_entity_poly.entity_id
_entity_poly.type
_entity_poly.pdbx_seq_one_letter_code
_entity_poly.pdbx_strand_id
1 'polypeptide(L)'
;MALHALKNEFAGKVRQIYIDPPYNTGKDSFNYNDKFNHSSWLVFMKNRLEIAWELLSDDGTIWISIDGYESHYLKVLADGIFGAENFLDEVVWQRAYAPINLKKTFSKSHDYILVYAKNNSGAKELNRLPRKAEMVASYKNPDNDPRGVYKADNFSVGPAVEKNIYEITTPSGRKVLPPDGYSWRFSKERFEELLADNRVYFGKDGNSAPSYKRFLSEVKDGVVAQTLWTYQEVGHNQDAKKEIKSLFDGQTAFGTPKPEKLIQRILTLGSDENDLVLDFFMGSATTQAVAMKMNRRFIGIEQMDYISTVSVPRLQKVIEGEQGGISKDVNWQGGGSFVYAELFPKNMGYLQDVIHAKDLEELKSVYERMLSGTDTDEPADISFRADLSKIDWLQGFDENKRLLVKLLDKNGLYYNYSEIDDKNVRDLISDEDYTFNKNFYEGGD
;
A
#
# COMPACT_ATOMS: atom_id res chain seq x y z
N MET A 1 -7.64 0.60 17.72
CA MET A 1 -9.08 0.25 17.86
C MET A 1 -9.72 -0.09 16.51
N ALA A 2 -9.82 0.83 15.53
CA ALA A 2 -10.53 0.56 14.26
C ALA A 2 -10.10 -0.75 13.56
N LEU A 3 -8.80 -0.97 13.37
CA LEU A 3 -8.32 -2.22 12.78
C LEU A 3 -8.69 -3.47 13.57
N HIS A 4 -8.66 -3.40 14.91
CA HIS A 4 -9.08 -4.52 15.76
C HIS A 4 -10.57 -4.83 15.60
N ALA A 5 -11.42 -3.80 15.49
CA ALA A 5 -12.85 -4.00 15.27
C ALA A 5 -13.15 -4.74 13.95
N LEU A 6 -12.28 -4.62 12.95
CA LEU A 6 -12.43 -5.32 11.66
C LEU A 6 -12.11 -6.82 11.75
N LYS A 7 -11.35 -7.29 12.75
CA LYS A 7 -10.88 -8.68 12.81
C LYS A 7 -12.03 -9.69 12.83
N ASN A 8 -13.08 -9.43 13.59
CA ASN A 8 -14.20 -10.38 13.74
C ASN A 8 -14.89 -10.70 12.41
N GLU A 9 -14.94 -9.72 11.51
CA GLU A 9 -15.63 -9.89 10.24
C GLU A 9 -14.69 -10.09 9.05
N PHE A 10 -13.52 -9.43 9.05
CA PHE A 10 -12.66 -9.31 7.87
C PHE A 10 -11.32 -10.06 7.97
N ALA A 11 -11.06 -10.83 9.04
CA ALA A 11 -9.87 -11.66 9.12
C ALA A 11 -9.80 -12.63 7.92
N GLY A 12 -8.68 -12.61 7.20
CA GLY A 12 -8.46 -13.44 6.02
C GLY A 12 -9.31 -13.09 4.79
N LYS A 13 -9.94 -11.90 4.76
CA LYS A 13 -10.83 -11.50 3.64
C LYS A 13 -10.33 -10.33 2.80
N VAL A 14 -9.32 -9.60 3.26
CA VAL A 14 -8.76 -8.45 2.54
C VAL A 14 -7.81 -8.94 1.46
N ARG A 15 -8.13 -8.66 0.21
CA ARG A 15 -7.29 -9.09 -0.93
C ARG A 15 -6.06 -8.21 -1.11
N GLN A 16 -6.21 -6.91 -0.87
CA GLN A 16 -5.11 -5.97 -1.03
C GLN A 16 -5.13 -4.89 0.06
N ILE A 17 -3.98 -4.65 0.66
CA ILE A 17 -3.77 -3.51 1.53
C ILE A 17 -2.79 -2.56 0.84
N TYR A 18 -3.17 -1.28 0.75
CA TYR A 18 -2.24 -0.21 0.42
C TYR A 18 -2.25 0.81 1.54
N ILE A 19 -1.07 1.24 1.97
CA ILE A 19 -0.93 2.28 2.99
C ILE A 19 0.16 3.28 2.65
N ASP A 20 -0.08 4.52 3.06
CA ASP A 20 0.85 5.65 2.98
C ASP A 20 1.04 6.25 4.38
N PRO A 21 1.81 5.60 5.27
CA PRO A 21 1.99 6.04 6.65
C PRO A 21 2.78 7.35 6.72
N PRO A 22 2.79 8.06 7.87
CA PRO A 22 3.70 9.19 8.08
C PRO A 22 5.15 8.78 7.86
N TYR A 23 5.92 9.55 7.07
CA TYR A 23 7.30 9.20 6.69
C TYR A 23 8.35 9.55 7.73
N ASN A 24 7.96 10.13 8.86
CA ASN A 24 8.81 10.51 9.98
C ASN A 24 9.98 11.46 9.59
N THR A 25 9.75 12.34 8.63
CA THR A 25 10.80 13.23 8.09
C THR A 25 11.01 14.51 8.90
N GLY A 26 10.13 14.78 9.85
CA GLY A 26 10.12 16.00 10.67
C GLY A 26 9.81 17.27 9.88
N LYS A 27 9.29 17.16 8.67
CA LYS A 27 9.08 18.28 7.74
C LYS A 27 7.61 18.60 7.46
N ASP A 28 6.70 17.75 7.90
CA ASP A 28 5.30 17.94 7.59
C ASP A 28 4.68 19.06 8.41
N SER A 29 4.03 19.97 7.70
CA SER A 29 3.21 21.06 8.23
C SER A 29 1.81 20.58 8.65
N PHE A 30 1.55 19.27 8.58
CA PHE A 30 0.31 18.66 9.01
C PHE A 30 0.30 18.46 10.52
N ASN A 31 -0.89 18.48 11.12
CA ASN A 31 -1.14 18.17 12.52
C ASN A 31 -0.79 16.72 12.91
N TYR A 32 -0.07 16.00 12.05
CA TYR A 32 0.53 14.71 12.34
C TYR A 32 1.84 14.91 13.11
N ASN A 33 2.05 14.15 14.16
CA ASN A 33 3.34 14.08 14.81
C ASN A 33 4.32 13.30 13.91
N ASP A 34 5.08 14.00 13.09
CA ASP A 34 6.08 13.46 12.15
C ASP A 34 7.51 13.53 12.73
N LYS A 35 7.64 13.65 14.06
CA LYS A 35 8.92 13.72 14.77
C LYS A 35 9.06 12.63 15.83
N PHE A 36 8.78 11.40 15.43
CA PHE A 36 9.10 10.26 16.25
C PHE A 36 10.60 9.93 16.18
N ASN A 37 11.19 9.41 17.24
CA ASN A 37 12.41 8.64 17.06
C ASN A 37 12.09 7.35 16.27
N HIS A 38 13.09 6.74 15.63
CA HIS A 38 12.89 5.54 14.81
C HIS A 38 12.17 4.41 15.56
N SER A 39 12.55 4.18 16.82
CA SER A 39 11.94 3.10 17.61
C SER A 39 10.47 3.33 17.91
N SER A 40 10.08 4.54 18.29
CA SER A 40 8.66 4.89 18.50
C SER A 40 7.83 4.75 17.24
N TRP A 41 8.38 5.20 16.10
CA TRP A 41 7.74 5.05 14.80
C TRP A 41 7.58 3.56 14.42
N LEU A 42 8.59 2.75 14.66
CA LEU A 42 8.53 1.31 14.41
C LEU A 42 7.50 0.60 15.29
N VAL A 43 7.38 0.97 16.57
CA VAL A 43 6.31 0.45 17.43
C VAL A 43 4.93 0.85 16.93
N PHE A 44 4.78 2.11 16.54
CA PHE A 44 3.53 2.61 15.93
C PHE A 44 3.16 1.81 14.68
N MET A 45 4.11 1.48 13.80
CA MET A 45 3.88 0.67 12.61
C MET A 45 3.65 -0.81 12.95
N LYS A 46 4.44 -1.39 13.86
CA LYS A 46 4.33 -2.79 14.26
C LYS A 46 2.91 -3.19 14.63
N ASN A 47 2.31 -2.49 15.58
CA ASN A 47 0.97 -2.80 16.07
C ASN A 47 -0.11 -2.79 14.97
N ARG A 48 0.07 -1.97 13.93
CA ARG A 48 -0.85 -1.89 12.79
C ARG A 48 -0.60 -2.97 11.76
N LEU A 49 0.66 -3.24 11.48
CA LEU A 49 1.06 -4.23 10.49
C LEU A 49 0.74 -5.66 10.94
N GLU A 50 0.86 -5.96 12.23
CA GLU A 50 0.45 -7.27 12.79
C GLU A 50 -1.04 -7.53 12.55
N ILE A 51 -1.91 -6.56 12.81
CA ILE A 51 -3.34 -6.71 12.56
C ILE A 51 -3.63 -6.75 11.05
N ALA A 52 -2.99 -5.89 10.27
CA ALA A 52 -3.13 -5.87 8.82
C ALA A 52 -2.81 -7.24 8.22
N TRP A 53 -1.78 -7.92 8.74
CA TRP A 53 -1.42 -9.26 8.33
C TRP A 53 -2.50 -10.31 8.61
N GLU A 54 -3.20 -10.20 9.74
CA GLU A 54 -4.32 -11.07 10.06
C GLU A 54 -5.54 -10.83 9.16
N LEU A 55 -5.75 -9.59 8.71
CA LEU A 55 -6.85 -9.24 7.81
C LEU A 55 -6.63 -9.72 6.38
N LEU A 56 -5.38 -9.87 5.93
CA LEU A 56 -5.07 -10.32 4.57
C LEU A 56 -5.54 -11.74 4.31
N SER A 57 -6.14 -11.96 3.14
CA SER A 57 -6.43 -13.29 2.58
C SER A 57 -5.13 -14.04 2.24
N ASP A 58 -5.19 -15.36 2.16
CA ASP A 58 -4.01 -16.20 1.89
C ASP A 58 -3.30 -15.84 0.57
N ASP A 59 -4.03 -15.35 -0.40
CA ASP A 59 -3.52 -14.86 -1.70
C ASP A 59 -3.38 -13.33 -1.74
N GLY A 60 -3.52 -12.66 -0.59
CA GLY A 60 -3.49 -11.20 -0.47
C GLY A 60 -2.10 -10.61 -0.50
N THR A 61 -2.04 -9.30 -0.78
CA THR A 61 -0.79 -8.52 -0.81
C THR A 61 -0.91 -7.23 -0.02
N ILE A 62 0.20 -6.80 0.58
CA ILE A 62 0.32 -5.49 1.23
C ILE A 62 1.39 -4.64 0.52
N TRP A 63 1.06 -3.39 0.27
CA TRP A 63 1.87 -2.39 -0.41
C TRP A 63 2.04 -1.18 0.49
N ILE A 64 3.27 -0.82 0.82
CA ILE A 64 3.58 0.21 1.81
C ILE A 64 4.44 1.28 1.17
N SER A 65 3.88 2.47 0.94
CA SER A 65 4.64 3.64 0.49
C SER A 65 5.49 4.20 1.64
N ILE A 66 6.74 4.53 1.35
CA ILE A 66 7.67 5.10 2.33
C ILE A 66 8.81 5.85 1.62
N ASP A 67 9.41 6.85 2.26
CA ASP A 67 10.64 7.47 1.76
C ASP A 67 11.90 6.79 2.31
N GLY A 68 13.06 7.17 1.77
CA GLY A 68 14.35 6.61 2.18
C GLY A 68 14.80 6.99 3.60
N TYR A 69 13.97 7.66 4.42
CA TYR A 69 14.29 7.94 5.82
C TYR A 69 13.98 6.73 6.70
N GLU A 70 12.82 6.10 6.51
CA GLU A 70 12.37 4.95 7.29
C GLU A 70 12.35 3.62 6.50
N SER A 71 12.53 3.62 5.17
CA SER A 71 12.35 2.43 4.33
C SER A 71 13.14 1.21 4.80
N HIS A 72 14.40 1.40 5.19
CA HIS A 72 15.25 0.29 5.60
C HIS A 72 14.83 -0.29 6.96
N TYR A 73 14.45 0.56 7.91
CA TYR A 73 13.95 0.14 9.22
C TYR A 73 12.60 -0.56 9.09
N LEU A 74 11.72 -0.01 8.27
CA LEU A 74 10.41 -0.61 7.96
C LEU A 74 10.57 -1.98 7.29
N LYS A 75 11.52 -2.11 6.35
CA LYS A 75 11.80 -3.40 5.70
C LYS A 75 12.18 -4.48 6.71
N VAL A 76 13.09 -4.17 7.64
CA VAL A 76 13.51 -5.11 8.69
C VAL A 76 12.34 -5.47 9.62
N LEU A 77 11.54 -4.48 10.02
CA LEU A 77 10.34 -4.72 10.82
C LEU A 77 9.34 -5.61 10.09
N ALA A 78 9.06 -5.29 8.82
CA ALA A 78 8.11 -6.03 7.99
C ALA A 78 8.56 -7.48 7.73
N ASP A 79 9.86 -7.73 7.55
CA ASP A 79 10.42 -9.08 7.47
C ASP A 79 10.15 -9.89 8.74
N GLY A 80 10.23 -9.24 9.91
CA GLY A 80 9.95 -9.88 11.19
C GLY A 80 8.47 -10.20 11.42
N ILE A 81 7.55 -9.46 10.78
CA ILE A 81 6.10 -9.65 10.92
C ILE A 81 5.57 -10.57 9.82
N PHE A 82 5.97 -10.34 8.58
CA PHE A 82 5.40 -10.98 7.39
C PHE A 82 6.19 -12.21 6.93
N GLY A 83 7.45 -12.36 7.39
CA GLY A 83 8.42 -13.31 6.88
C GLY A 83 9.19 -12.73 5.68
N ALA A 84 10.53 -12.81 5.72
CA ALA A 84 11.39 -12.30 4.66
C ALA A 84 11.16 -13.03 3.32
N GLU A 85 10.75 -14.29 3.36
CA GLU A 85 10.40 -15.12 2.19
C GLU A 85 9.14 -14.64 1.47
N ASN A 86 8.29 -13.87 2.14
CA ASN A 86 7.06 -13.29 1.59
C ASN A 86 7.27 -11.91 0.96
N PHE A 87 8.48 -11.38 1.03
CA PHE A 87 8.84 -10.16 0.32
C PHE A 87 8.85 -10.41 -1.20
N LEU A 88 8.04 -9.64 -1.93
CA LEU A 88 7.99 -9.75 -3.38
C LEU A 88 9.04 -8.86 -4.04
N ASP A 89 9.01 -7.56 -3.76
CA ASP A 89 9.98 -6.59 -4.30
C ASP A 89 9.82 -5.20 -3.66
N GLU A 90 10.77 -4.31 -3.98
CA GLU A 90 10.73 -2.88 -3.70
C GLU A 90 10.54 -2.11 -5.00
N VAL A 91 9.46 -1.37 -5.10
CA VAL A 91 9.17 -0.50 -6.23
C VAL A 91 9.73 0.89 -5.97
N VAL A 92 10.44 1.44 -6.94
CA VAL A 92 10.94 2.82 -6.93
C VAL A 92 9.97 3.70 -7.71
N TRP A 93 9.25 4.59 -7.02
CA TRP A 93 8.34 5.54 -7.65
C TRP A 93 8.98 6.91 -7.80
N GLN A 94 9.09 7.40 -9.02
CA GLN A 94 9.57 8.75 -9.33
C GLN A 94 8.47 9.78 -9.02
N ARG A 95 8.48 10.34 -7.81
CA ARG A 95 7.48 11.30 -7.31
C ARG A 95 7.70 12.75 -7.73
N ALA A 96 8.88 13.07 -8.27
CA ALA A 96 9.24 14.40 -8.74
C ALA A 96 10.18 14.32 -9.94
N TYR A 97 10.02 15.23 -10.90
CA TYR A 97 10.88 15.24 -12.10
C TYR A 97 11.95 16.33 -12.06
N ALA A 98 11.67 17.49 -11.41
CA ALA A 98 12.59 18.61 -11.38
C ALA A 98 13.56 18.52 -10.19
N PRO A 99 14.86 18.71 -10.40
CA PRO A 99 15.82 18.76 -9.31
C PRO A 99 15.65 20.04 -8.47
N ILE A 100 15.91 19.93 -7.17
CA ILE A 100 15.95 21.07 -6.25
C ILE A 100 17.38 21.58 -6.18
N ASN A 101 17.71 22.64 -6.93
CA ASN A 101 19.06 23.17 -7.06
C ASN A 101 19.66 23.75 -5.76
N LEU A 102 18.81 24.04 -4.76
CA LEU A 102 19.26 24.49 -3.43
C LEU A 102 19.86 23.38 -2.56
N LYS A 103 19.79 22.12 -2.99
CA LYS A 103 20.37 21.01 -2.26
C LYS A 103 21.89 20.95 -2.47
N LYS A 104 22.63 20.80 -1.36
CA LYS A 104 24.09 20.67 -1.39
C LYS A 104 24.60 19.30 -1.85
N THR A 105 23.72 18.26 -1.77
CA THR A 105 24.07 16.89 -2.14
C THR A 105 23.09 16.41 -3.23
N PHE A 106 22.21 15.47 -2.91
CA PHE A 106 21.25 14.93 -3.87
C PHE A 106 19.86 15.56 -3.72
N SER A 107 19.20 15.81 -4.83
CA SER A 107 17.77 16.11 -4.89
C SER A 107 16.99 14.81 -4.97
N LYS A 108 16.38 14.38 -3.84
CA LYS A 108 15.57 13.18 -3.82
C LYS A 108 14.36 13.34 -4.74
N SER A 109 14.24 12.44 -5.71
CA SER A 109 13.18 12.46 -6.73
C SER A 109 12.22 11.27 -6.65
N HIS A 110 12.44 10.33 -5.72
CA HIS A 110 11.67 9.10 -5.61
C HIS A 110 11.34 8.75 -4.16
N ASP A 111 10.32 7.93 -4.01
CA ASP A 111 9.97 7.20 -2.82
C ASP A 111 9.91 5.70 -3.15
N TYR A 112 9.77 4.85 -2.14
CA TYR A 112 9.72 3.39 -2.26
C TYR A 112 8.32 2.88 -1.97
N ILE A 113 8.00 1.70 -2.52
CA ILE A 113 6.82 0.93 -2.15
C ILE A 113 7.29 -0.49 -1.86
N LEU A 114 7.23 -0.90 -0.60
CA LEU A 114 7.53 -2.26 -0.19
C LEU A 114 6.32 -3.16 -0.45
N VAL A 115 6.55 -4.32 -1.05
CA VAL A 115 5.48 -5.24 -1.45
C VAL A 115 5.70 -6.60 -0.83
N TYR A 116 4.70 -7.10 -0.08
CA TYR A 116 4.69 -8.45 0.49
C TYR A 116 3.42 -9.20 0.06
N ALA A 117 3.56 -10.50 -0.18
CA ALA A 117 2.44 -11.42 -0.30
C ALA A 117 2.15 -12.08 1.04
N LYS A 118 0.90 -12.42 1.33
CA LYS A 118 0.53 -13.21 2.54
C LYS A 118 1.22 -14.57 2.54
N ASN A 119 1.32 -15.19 1.38
CA ASN A 119 1.99 -16.47 1.18
C ASN A 119 2.64 -16.51 -0.20
N ASN A 120 3.94 -16.27 -0.28
CA ASN A 120 4.68 -16.25 -1.54
C ASN A 120 4.88 -17.65 -2.16
N SER A 121 4.95 -18.70 -1.36
CA SER A 121 5.15 -20.08 -1.84
C SER A 121 3.92 -20.68 -2.53
N GLY A 122 2.73 -20.13 -2.27
CA GLY A 122 1.46 -20.53 -2.88
C GLY A 122 0.70 -19.35 -3.48
N ALA A 123 1.34 -18.18 -3.56
CA ALA A 123 0.69 -16.95 -4.00
C ALA A 123 0.19 -17.05 -5.45
N LYS A 124 -0.99 -16.54 -5.69
CA LYS A 124 -1.42 -16.12 -7.02
C LYS A 124 -0.39 -15.11 -7.55
N GLU A 125 0.13 -15.34 -8.76
CA GLU A 125 0.99 -14.35 -9.43
C GLU A 125 0.30 -12.98 -9.40
N LEU A 126 1.07 -11.89 -9.20
CA LEU A 126 0.52 -10.54 -9.39
C LEU A 126 -0.10 -10.43 -10.79
N ASN A 127 -1.19 -9.69 -10.89
CA ASN A 127 -1.82 -9.44 -12.17
C ASN A 127 -0.85 -8.75 -13.14
N ARG A 128 -1.09 -8.90 -14.41
CA ARG A 128 -0.27 -8.26 -15.44
C ARG A 128 -0.86 -6.89 -15.81
N LEU A 129 0.01 -5.96 -16.13
CA LEU A 129 -0.43 -4.68 -16.70
C LEU A 129 -0.92 -4.89 -18.14
N PRO A 130 -1.94 -4.14 -18.59
CA PRO A 130 -2.38 -4.16 -19.98
C PRO A 130 -1.23 -3.85 -20.93
N ARG A 131 -1.20 -4.52 -22.11
CA ARG A 131 -0.24 -4.18 -23.14
C ARG A 131 -0.53 -2.80 -23.71
N LYS A 132 0.51 -1.98 -23.84
CA LYS A 132 0.42 -0.72 -24.58
C LYS A 132 0.14 -0.99 -26.06
N ALA A 133 -0.58 -0.10 -26.74
CA ALA A 133 -0.95 -0.25 -28.15
C ALA A 133 0.28 -0.46 -29.05
N GLU A 134 1.40 0.21 -28.74
CA GLU A 134 2.65 0.05 -29.49
C GLU A 134 3.24 -1.37 -29.38
N MET A 135 3.07 -2.00 -28.21
CA MET A 135 3.50 -3.39 -28.01
C MET A 135 2.68 -4.36 -28.85
N VAL A 136 1.36 -4.15 -28.91
CA VAL A 136 0.47 -4.95 -29.78
C VAL A 136 0.77 -4.69 -31.25
N ALA A 137 0.98 -3.43 -31.64
CA ALA A 137 1.33 -3.04 -33.02
C ALA A 137 2.66 -3.62 -33.50
N SER A 138 3.54 -4.09 -32.60
CA SER A 138 4.77 -4.79 -32.96
C SER A 138 4.55 -6.20 -33.48
N TYR A 139 3.38 -6.81 -33.23
CA TYR A 139 2.95 -8.08 -33.77
C TYR A 139 2.39 -7.90 -35.17
N LYS A 140 2.93 -8.61 -36.14
CA LYS A 140 2.55 -8.52 -37.56
C LYS A 140 2.36 -9.92 -38.13
N ASN A 141 1.70 -10.02 -39.27
CA ASN A 141 1.54 -11.28 -39.98
C ASN A 141 1.98 -11.10 -41.46
N PRO A 142 3.29 -11.02 -41.71
CA PRO A 142 3.83 -10.72 -43.04
C PRO A 142 3.71 -11.88 -44.03
N ASP A 143 3.47 -13.08 -43.60
CA ASP A 143 3.37 -14.32 -44.40
C ASP A 143 1.97 -14.96 -44.33
N ASN A 144 0.98 -14.25 -43.83
CA ASN A 144 -0.41 -14.69 -43.72
C ASN A 144 -0.59 -16.01 -42.96
N ASP A 145 0.18 -16.22 -41.89
CA ASP A 145 0.04 -17.41 -41.04
C ASP A 145 -1.39 -17.47 -40.45
N PRO A 146 -2.10 -18.62 -40.53
CA PRO A 146 -3.48 -18.74 -40.10
C PRO A 146 -3.66 -18.56 -38.57
N ARG A 147 -2.60 -18.68 -37.77
CA ARG A 147 -2.61 -18.45 -36.32
C ARG A 147 -2.67 -16.95 -35.95
N GLY A 148 -2.53 -16.06 -36.91
CA GLY A 148 -2.65 -14.62 -36.73
C GLY A 148 -1.33 -13.87 -36.63
N VAL A 149 -1.34 -12.73 -35.93
CA VAL A 149 -0.16 -11.86 -35.81
C VAL A 149 0.87 -12.44 -34.83
N TYR A 150 2.15 -12.29 -35.14
CA TYR A 150 3.27 -12.76 -34.35
C TYR A 150 4.41 -11.72 -34.28
N LYS A 151 5.27 -11.88 -33.30
CA LYS A 151 6.56 -11.20 -33.22
C LYS A 151 7.66 -12.17 -33.65
N ALA A 152 8.53 -11.73 -34.54
CA ALA A 152 9.72 -12.47 -34.95
C ALA A 152 10.77 -12.32 -33.85
N ASP A 153 10.86 -13.33 -32.98
CA ASP A 153 11.82 -13.35 -31.88
C ASP A 153 13.19 -13.86 -32.34
N ASN A 154 14.24 -13.42 -31.62
CA ASN A 154 15.59 -13.84 -31.91
C ASN A 154 15.74 -15.37 -31.78
N PHE A 155 16.35 -15.97 -32.79
CA PHE A 155 16.60 -17.41 -32.87
C PHE A 155 17.99 -17.81 -32.32
N SER A 156 18.89 -16.84 -32.10
CA SER A 156 20.22 -17.04 -31.51
C SER A 156 20.26 -16.58 -30.06
N VAL A 157 21.01 -17.26 -29.21
CA VAL A 157 21.22 -16.98 -27.79
C VAL A 157 22.70 -17.14 -27.42
N GLY A 158 23.17 -16.32 -26.48
CA GLY A 158 24.47 -16.45 -25.84
C GLY A 158 24.34 -16.75 -24.34
N PRO A 159 25.39 -17.32 -23.73
CA PRO A 159 26.60 -17.84 -24.32
C PRO A 159 26.38 -19.09 -25.20
N ALA A 160 27.30 -19.35 -26.13
CA ALA A 160 27.15 -20.42 -27.09
C ALA A 160 27.13 -21.81 -26.42
N VAL A 161 26.24 -22.66 -26.90
CA VAL A 161 26.15 -24.08 -26.55
C VAL A 161 26.53 -24.89 -27.79
N GLU A 162 27.66 -25.60 -27.76
CA GLU A 162 28.29 -26.25 -28.92
C GLU A 162 27.33 -27.14 -29.72
N LYS A 163 26.50 -27.94 -29.04
CA LYS A 163 25.51 -28.84 -29.70
C LYS A 163 24.44 -28.10 -30.51
N ASN A 164 24.26 -26.81 -30.27
CA ASN A 164 23.30 -25.96 -30.95
C ASN A 164 23.93 -25.03 -32.00
N ILE A 165 25.22 -25.30 -32.37
CA ILE A 165 25.89 -24.63 -33.47
C ILE A 165 25.82 -25.56 -34.69
N TYR A 166 24.88 -25.27 -35.58
CA TYR A 166 24.68 -26.04 -36.81
C TYR A 166 24.25 -25.12 -37.95
N GLU A 167 24.53 -25.53 -39.18
CA GLU A 167 24.16 -24.79 -40.37
C GLU A 167 22.67 -24.96 -40.66
N ILE A 168 22.00 -23.84 -40.96
CA ILE A 168 20.61 -23.79 -41.41
C ILE A 168 20.62 -23.30 -42.88
N THR A 169 19.94 -24.03 -43.75
CA THR A 169 19.70 -23.58 -45.12
C THR A 169 18.37 -22.85 -45.17
N THR A 170 18.35 -21.58 -45.55
CA THR A 170 17.15 -20.75 -45.70
C THR A 170 16.34 -21.19 -46.92
N PRO A 171 15.05 -20.79 -47.04
CA PRO A 171 14.25 -21.07 -48.24
C PRO A 171 14.83 -20.55 -49.55
N SER A 172 15.64 -19.49 -49.52
CA SER A 172 16.37 -18.96 -50.68
C SER A 172 17.64 -19.75 -51.04
N GLY A 173 18.00 -20.77 -50.24
CA GLY A 173 19.22 -21.57 -50.42
C GLY A 173 20.46 -21.00 -49.72
N ARG A 174 20.36 -19.90 -49.02
CA ARG A 174 21.47 -19.34 -48.24
C ARG A 174 21.75 -20.21 -47.02
N LYS A 175 23.04 -20.48 -46.76
CA LYS A 175 23.50 -21.15 -45.53
C LYS A 175 23.85 -20.14 -44.47
N VAL A 176 23.34 -20.34 -43.26
CA VAL A 176 23.53 -19.44 -42.10
C VAL A 176 23.96 -20.23 -40.86
N LEU A 177 24.91 -19.67 -40.14
CA LEU A 177 25.36 -20.11 -38.82
C LEU A 177 24.93 -19.05 -37.76
N PRO A 178 24.88 -19.43 -36.49
CA PRO A 178 24.67 -18.41 -35.44
C PRO A 178 25.87 -17.44 -35.44
N PRO A 179 25.68 -16.19 -34.97
CA PRO A 179 26.77 -15.24 -34.79
C PRO A 179 27.87 -15.77 -33.88
N ASP A 180 29.10 -15.28 -34.04
CA ASP A 180 30.23 -15.66 -33.20
C ASP A 180 29.91 -15.43 -31.69
N GLY A 181 30.20 -16.43 -30.88
CA GLY A 181 29.91 -16.44 -29.45
C GLY A 181 28.43 -16.78 -29.09
N TYR A 182 27.61 -17.09 -30.11
CA TYR A 182 26.21 -17.49 -29.94
C TYR A 182 25.97 -18.90 -30.47
N SER A 183 24.87 -19.50 -30.07
CA SER A 183 24.30 -20.71 -30.63
C SER A 183 22.83 -20.48 -31.00
N TRP A 184 22.27 -21.41 -31.77
CA TRP A 184 20.81 -21.39 -31.94
C TRP A 184 20.11 -21.70 -30.62
N ARG A 185 18.95 -21.13 -30.43
CA ARG A 185 18.13 -21.28 -29.23
C ARG A 185 17.59 -22.69 -29.03
N PHE A 186 17.46 -23.44 -30.16
CA PHE A 186 16.85 -24.74 -30.19
C PHE A 186 17.88 -25.77 -30.74
N SER A 187 17.76 -27.04 -30.35
CA SER A 187 18.49 -28.12 -30.95
C SER A 187 18.07 -28.30 -32.42
N LYS A 188 18.87 -29.04 -33.19
CA LYS A 188 18.57 -29.27 -34.60
C LYS A 188 17.24 -30.01 -34.80
N GLU A 189 16.96 -31.00 -33.98
CA GLU A 189 15.71 -31.77 -33.99
C GLU A 189 14.53 -30.85 -33.73
N ARG A 190 14.66 -29.99 -32.70
CA ARG A 190 13.59 -29.03 -32.36
C ARG A 190 13.40 -27.97 -33.43
N PHE A 191 14.46 -27.54 -34.10
CA PHE A 191 14.37 -26.65 -35.26
C PHE A 191 13.57 -27.28 -36.39
N GLU A 192 13.82 -28.55 -36.72
CA GLU A 192 13.11 -29.28 -37.78
C GLU A 192 11.59 -29.39 -37.46
N GLU A 193 11.24 -29.68 -36.21
CA GLU A 193 9.84 -29.65 -35.74
C GLU A 193 9.20 -28.27 -35.91
N LEU A 194 9.88 -27.20 -35.49
CA LEU A 194 9.41 -25.84 -35.61
C LEU A 194 9.27 -25.38 -37.07
N LEU A 195 10.16 -25.86 -37.94
CA LEU A 195 10.11 -25.60 -39.38
C LEU A 195 8.91 -26.30 -40.01
N ALA A 196 8.68 -27.57 -39.67
CA ALA A 196 7.52 -28.33 -40.14
C ALA A 196 6.17 -27.72 -39.67
N ASP A 197 6.14 -27.14 -38.45
CA ASP A 197 4.99 -26.42 -37.90
C ASP A 197 4.89 -24.94 -38.36
N ASN A 198 5.69 -24.55 -39.38
CA ASN A 198 5.73 -23.16 -39.87
C ASN A 198 5.95 -22.09 -38.77
N ARG A 199 6.78 -22.42 -37.76
CA ARG A 199 7.10 -21.49 -36.65
C ARG A 199 8.42 -20.76 -36.83
N VAL A 200 9.07 -20.95 -37.97
CA VAL A 200 10.32 -20.25 -38.31
C VAL A 200 10.08 -19.28 -39.46
N TYR A 201 10.44 -18.03 -39.26
CA TYR A 201 10.32 -16.98 -40.27
C TYR A 201 11.70 -16.56 -40.80
N PHE A 202 11.88 -16.53 -42.10
CA PHE A 202 13.13 -16.20 -42.79
C PHE A 202 13.09 -14.86 -43.54
N GLY A 203 12.21 -13.92 -43.12
CA GLY A 203 11.99 -12.70 -43.85
C GLY A 203 11.02 -12.88 -45.04
N LYS A 204 10.63 -11.78 -45.67
CA LYS A 204 9.64 -11.78 -46.78
C LYS A 204 10.15 -12.55 -48.01
N ASP A 205 11.44 -12.49 -48.25
CA ASP A 205 12.13 -13.13 -49.41
C ASP A 205 12.72 -14.51 -49.08
N GLY A 206 12.55 -14.98 -47.84
CA GLY A 206 13.09 -16.25 -47.40
C GLY A 206 14.61 -16.28 -47.26
N ASN A 207 15.28 -15.11 -47.19
CA ASN A 207 16.76 -15.03 -47.20
C ASN A 207 17.36 -14.56 -45.86
N SER A 208 16.52 -14.17 -44.90
CA SER A 208 16.98 -13.72 -43.58
C SER A 208 17.41 -14.88 -42.68
N ALA A 209 18.25 -14.61 -41.67
CA ALA A 209 18.49 -15.56 -40.59
C ALA A 209 17.15 -15.96 -39.92
N PRO A 210 17.05 -17.18 -39.38
CA PRO A 210 15.79 -17.65 -38.77
C PRO A 210 15.35 -16.80 -37.60
N SER A 211 14.06 -16.59 -37.49
CA SER A 211 13.39 -15.98 -36.33
C SER A 211 12.24 -16.87 -35.86
N TYR A 212 12.02 -16.95 -34.57
CA TYR A 212 10.91 -17.73 -34.00
C TYR A 212 9.62 -16.92 -34.03
N LYS A 213 8.56 -17.46 -34.60
CA LYS A 213 7.25 -16.87 -34.60
C LYS A 213 6.58 -17.02 -33.22
N ARG A 214 6.51 -15.95 -32.44
CA ARG A 214 5.76 -15.92 -31.20
C ARG A 214 4.41 -15.27 -31.43
N PHE A 215 3.35 -16.06 -31.49
CA PHE A 215 2.01 -15.58 -31.76
C PHE A 215 1.42 -14.81 -30.58
N LEU A 216 0.68 -13.74 -30.87
CA LEU A 216 -0.01 -12.92 -29.85
C LEU A 216 -1.06 -13.75 -29.10
N SER A 217 -1.73 -14.68 -29.79
CA SER A 217 -2.72 -15.58 -29.23
C SER A 217 -2.17 -16.61 -28.23
N GLU A 218 -0.86 -16.87 -28.26
CA GLU A 218 -0.20 -17.89 -27.43
C GLU A 218 0.53 -17.31 -26.22
N VAL A 219 0.68 -15.99 -26.13
CA VAL A 219 1.35 -15.36 -24.99
C VAL A 219 0.35 -15.01 -23.92
N LYS A 220 0.72 -15.17 -22.65
CA LYS A 220 -0.10 -14.72 -21.52
C LYS A 220 -0.52 -13.27 -21.74
N ASP A 221 -1.78 -12.94 -21.49
CA ASP A 221 -2.24 -11.57 -21.66
C ASP A 221 -1.54 -10.62 -20.66
N GLY A 222 -1.30 -9.36 -21.10
CA GLY A 222 -0.59 -8.35 -20.33
C GLY A 222 0.93 -8.55 -20.25
N VAL A 223 1.58 -7.67 -19.50
CA VAL A 223 3.03 -7.63 -19.24
C VAL A 223 3.31 -7.59 -17.74
N VAL A 224 4.39 -8.21 -17.33
CA VAL A 224 4.87 -8.13 -15.94
C VAL A 224 5.32 -6.70 -15.67
N ALA A 225 4.92 -6.15 -14.54
CA ALA A 225 5.34 -4.82 -14.11
C ALA A 225 6.85 -4.81 -13.81
N GLN A 226 7.51 -3.71 -14.17
CA GLN A 226 8.88 -3.42 -13.72
C GLN A 226 8.83 -2.76 -12.35
N THR A 227 9.93 -2.77 -11.61
CA THR A 227 10.02 -2.13 -10.28
C THR A 227 10.35 -0.64 -10.33
N LEU A 228 10.75 -0.10 -11.46
CA LEU A 228 10.95 1.34 -11.66
C LEU A 228 9.72 1.97 -12.31
N TRP A 229 9.00 2.82 -11.55
CA TRP A 229 7.79 3.50 -12.01
C TRP A 229 8.04 4.99 -12.21
N THR A 230 8.01 5.42 -13.45
CA THR A 230 8.27 6.80 -13.83
C THR A 230 7.02 7.67 -13.62
N TYR A 231 7.24 8.97 -13.41
CA TYR A 231 6.12 9.92 -13.29
C TYR A 231 5.24 10.00 -14.54
N GLN A 232 5.81 9.73 -15.71
CA GLN A 232 5.04 9.69 -16.97
C GLN A 232 4.01 8.55 -16.98
N GLU A 233 4.30 7.45 -16.29
CA GLU A 233 3.42 6.28 -16.26
C GLU A 233 2.38 6.35 -15.16
N VAL A 234 2.76 6.83 -13.97
CA VAL A 234 1.92 6.76 -12.77
C VAL A 234 1.65 8.12 -12.12
N GLY A 235 2.06 9.21 -12.74
CA GLY A 235 1.92 10.54 -12.16
C GLY A 235 2.94 10.83 -11.05
N HIS A 236 2.97 12.07 -10.59
CA HIS A 236 3.84 12.58 -9.55
C HIS A 236 3.07 13.45 -8.54
N ASN A 237 3.74 13.92 -7.48
CA ASN A 237 3.10 14.71 -6.42
C ASN A 237 2.38 15.97 -6.92
N GLN A 238 2.86 16.60 -8.01
CA GLN A 238 2.19 17.78 -8.55
C GLN A 238 0.89 17.42 -9.28
N ASP A 239 0.83 16.25 -9.95
CA ASP A 239 -0.40 15.77 -10.57
C ASP A 239 -1.45 15.49 -9.50
N ALA A 240 -1.08 14.78 -8.44
CA ALA A 240 -1.96 14.52 -7.31
C ALA A 240 -2.53 15.81 -6.68
N LYS A 241 -1.69 16.85 -6.53
CA LYS A 241 -2.16 18.16 -6.06
C LYS A 241 -3.12 18.84 -7.02
N LYS A 242 -2.92 18.69 -8.33
CA LYS A 242 -3.86 19.22 -9.34
C LYS A 242 -5.18 18.46 -9.31
N GLU A 243 -5.15 17.14 -9.15
CA GLU A 243 -6.36 16.32 -9.01
C GLU A 243 -7.21 16.81 -7.83
N ILE A 244 -6.63 16.92 -6.63
CA ILE A 244 -7.34 17.43 -5.44
C ILE A 244 -7.84 18.86 -5.64
N LYS A 245 -7.01 19.77 -6.17
CA LYS A 245 -7.43 21.15 -6.42
C LYS A 245 -8.61 21.24 -7.38
N SER A 246 -8.62 20.40 -8.41
CA SER A 246 -9.73 20.35 -9.37
C SER A 246 -11.03 19.90 -8.72
N LEU A 247 -10.96 18.98 -7.76
CA LEU A 247 -12.12 18.49 -7.02
C LEU A 247 -12.70 19.53 -6.03
N PHE A 248 -11.85 20.41 -5.48
CA PHE A 248 -12.20 21.36 -4.42
C PHE A 248 -12.08 22.82 -4.89
N ASP A 249 -12.58 23.13 -6.10
CA ASP A 249 -12.72 24.47 -6.66
C ASP A 249 -11.43 25.30 -6.61
N GLY A 250 -10.29 24.66 -6.84
CA GLY A 250 -8.97 25.29 -6.81
C GLY A 250 -8.33 25.41 -5.43
N GLN A 251 -9.00 24.95 -4.36
CA GLN A 251 -8.44 24.99 -3.00
C GLN A 251 -7.47 23.83 -2.74
N THR A 252 -6.44 24.09 -1.94
CA THR A 252 -5.52 23.05 -1.50
C THR A 252 -6.11 22.35 -0.25
N ALA A 253 -7.07 21.46 -0.46
CA ALA A 253 -7.76 20.75 0.61
C ALA A 253 -6.86 19.73 1.34
N PHE A 254 -5.81 19.22 0.69
CA PHE A 254 -4.87 18.25 1.25
C PHE A 254 -3.44 18.47 0.74
N GLY A 255 -2.44 18.34 1.61
CA GLY A 255 -1.06 18.72 1.32
C GLY A 255 -0.27 17.73 0.47
N THR A 256 -0.43 16.44 0.71
CA THR A 256 0.40 15.36 0.15
C THR A 256 -0.40 14.18 -0.39
N PRO A 257 -1.39 14.40 -1.28
CA PRO A 257 -2.15 13.29 -1.86
C PRO A 257 -1.25 12.43 -2.76
N LYS A 258 -1.62 11.16 -2.95
CA LYS A 258 -1.04 10.31 -3.99
C LYS A 258 -1.82 10.47 -5.31
N PRO A 259 -1.16 10.38 -6.47
CA PRO A 259 -1.86 10.43 -7.76
C PRO A 259 -2.72 9.18 -7.98
N GLU A 260 -3.91 9.34 -8.54
CA GLU A 260 -4.81 8.22 -8.79
C GLU A 260 -4.19 7.17 -9.73
N LYS A 261 -3.37 7.56 -10.69
CA LYS A 261 -2.66 6.63 -11.60
C LYS A 261 -1.69 5.70 -10.88
N LEU A 262 -1.05 6.17 -9.80
CA LEU A 262 -0.19 5.32 -8.97
C LEU A 262 -1.02 4.23 -8.30
N ILE A 263 -2.10 4.64 -7.65
CA ILE A 263 -3.01 3.71 -6.95
C ILE A 263 -3.69 2.78 -7.95
N GLN A 264 -4.09 3.26 -9.12
CA GLN A 264 -4.62 2.43 -10.21
C GLN A 264 -3.68 1.28 -10.56
N ARG A 265 -2.38 1.57 -10.74
CA ARG A 265 -1.38 0.53 -11.04
C ARG A 265 -1.25 -0.47 -9.89
N ILE A 266 -1.20 0.00 -8.65
CA ILE A 266 -1.13 -0.85 -7.46
C ILE A 266 -2.36 -1.78 -7.39
N LEU A 267 -3.57 -1.23 -7.54
CA LEU A 267 -4.80 -2.03 -7.49
C LEU A 267 -4.91 -3.00 -8.68
N THR A 268 -4.47 -2.60 -9.87
CA THR A 268 -4.43 -3.50 -11.04
C THR A 268 -3.56 -4.71 -10.78
N LEU A 269 -2.40 -4.54 -10.14
CA LEU A 269 -1.46 -5.62 -9.88
C LEU A 269 -1.89 -6.55 -8.75
N GLY A 270 -2.52 -6.03 -7.70
CA GLY A 270 -2.78 -6.77 -6.47
C GLY A 270 -4.22 -7.22 -6.26
N SER A 271 -5.18 -6.78 -7.09
CA SER A 271 -6.60 -7.10 -6.90
C SER A 271 -7.37 -7.20 -8.21
N ASP A 272 -8.50 -7.88 -8.17
CA ASP A 272 -9.48 -7.98 -9.26
C ASP A 272 -10.77 -7.22 -8.91
N GLU A 273 -11.72 -7.12 -9.85
CA GLU A 273 -13.03 -6.51 -9.58
C GLU A 273 -13.75 -7.24 -8.44
N ASN A 274 -14.46 -6.47 -7.62
CA ASN A 274 -15.15 -6.91 -6.40
C ASN A 274 -14.27 -7.38 -5.24
N ASP A 275 -12.95 -7.41 -5.40
CA ASP A 275 -12.04 -7.67 -4.29
C ASP A 275 -12.11 -6.55 -3.23
N LEU A 276 -11.78 -6.91 -1.99
CA LEU A 276 -11.74 -5.98 -0.87
C LEU A 276 -10.34 -5.36 -0.72
N VAL A 277 -10.30 -4.04 -0.80
CA VAL A 277 -9.10 -3.21 -0.60
C VAL A 277 -9.19 -2.51 0.75
N LEU A 278 -8.11 -2.51 1.52
CA LEU A 278 -8.02 -1.79 2.81
C LEU A 278 -6.91 -0.73 2.74
N ASP A 279 -7.22 0.47 3.24
CA ASP A 279 -6.25 1.53 3.50
C ASP A 279 -6.53 2.14 4.88
N PHE A 280 -5.62 1.93 5.82
CA PHE A 280 -5.78 2.42 7.19
C PHE A 280 -4.90 3.66 7.52
N PHE A 281 -4.39 4.31 6.48
CA PHE A 281 -3.86 5.66 6.45
C PHE A 281 -4.50 6.42 5.27
N MET A 282 -5.81 6.45 5.26
CA MET A 282 -6.65 6.81 4.13
C MET A 282 -6.36 8.20 3.57
N GLY A 283 -5.92 9.14 4.42
CA GLY A 283 -5.58 10.50 4.00
C GLY A 283 -6.71 11.16 3.22
N SER A 284 -6.41 11.60 2.00
CA SER A 284 -7.38 12.23 1.11
C SER A 284 -8.31 11.25 0.38
N ALA A 285 -8.39 10.00 0.79
CA ALA A 285 -9.20 8.93 0.17
C ALA A 285 -8.85 8.61 -1.29
N THR A 286 -7.59 8.75 -1.70
CA THR A 286 -7.21 8.41 -3.07
C THR A 286 -7.41 6.92 -3.37
N THR A 287 -7.03 6.05 -2.43
CA THR A 287 -7.19 4.60 -2.56
C THR A 287 -8.66 4.22 -2.75
N GLN A 288 -9.55 4.77 -1.93
CA GLN A 288 -10.98 4.50 -1.96
C GLN A 288 -11.63 5.03 -3.25
N ALA A 289 -11.24 6.23 -3.69
CA ALA A 289 -11.70 6.82 -4.94
C ALA A 289 -11.34 5.92 -6.13
N VAL A 290 -10.09 5.47 -6.20
CA VAL A 290 -9.62 4.57 -7.27
C VAL A 290 -10.27 3.20 -7.17
N ALA A 291 -10.42 2.63 -5.97
CA ALA A 291 -11.10 1.36 -5.75
C ALA A 291 -12.54 1.41 -6.28
N MET A 292 -13.29 2.48 -5.95
CA MET A 292 -14.66 2.69 -6.47
C MET A 292 -14.69 2.79 -7.99
N LYS A 293 -13.83 3.61 -8.60
CA LYS A 293 -13.74 3.79 -10.05
C LYS A 293 -13.35 2.50 -10.80
N MET A 294 -12.68 1.58 -10.12
CA MET A 294 -12.25 0.30 -10.67
C MET A 294 -13.12 -0.89 -10.23
N ASN A 295 -14.30 -0.65 -9.66
CA ASN A 295 -15.22 -1.68 -9.17
C ASN A 295 -14.62 -2.60 -8.09
N ARG A 296 -13.81 -2.07 -7.17
CA ARG A 296 -13.36 -2.78 -5.98
C ARG A 296 -14.17 -2.32 -4.78
N ARG A 297 -14.40 -3.24 -3.83
CA ARG A 297 -14.89 -2.88 -2.51
C ARG A 297 -13.74 -2.30 -1.69
N PHE A 298 -14.04 -1.44 -0.75
CA PHE A 298 -12.99 -0.83 0.06
C PHE A 298 -13.39 -0.63 1.51
N ILE A 299 -12.37 -0.59 2.35
CA ILE A 299 -12.42 -0.06 3.71
C ILE A 299 -11.33 1.01 3.81
N GLY A 300 -11.70 2.19 4.30
CA GLY A 300 -10.78 3.29 4.59
C GLY A 300 -10.84 3.64 6.06
N ILE A 301 -9.69 3.84 6.70
CA ILE A 301 -9.60 4.28 8.09
C ILE A 301 -8.75 5.55 8.13
N GLU A 302 -9.28 6.58 8.81
CA GLU A 302 -8.59 7.84 9.08
C GLU A 302 -8.93 8.30 10.49
N GLN A 303 -7.94 8.80 11.20
CA GLN A 303 -8.14 9.31 12.57
C GLN A 303 -8.25 10.83 12.66
N MET A 304 -7.92 11.54 11.56
CA MET A 304 -7.84 12.99 11.54
C MET A 304 -9.17 13.62 11.09
N ASP A 305 -9.49 14.79 11.62
CA ASP A 305 -10.75 15.50 11.36
C ASP A 305 -11.00 15.82 9.88
N TYR A 306 -9.96 15.86 9.06
CA TYR A 306 -10.13 16.09 7.61
C TYR A 306 -10.86 14.94 6.89
N ILE A 307 -11.15 13.82 7.55
CA ILE A 307 -11.99 12.77 6.97
C ILE A 307 -13.36 13.34 6.56
N SER A 308 -13.95 14.19 7.40
CA SER A 308 -15.26 14.82 7.15
C SER A 308 -15.21 15.95 6.11
N THR A 309 -14.08 16.65 6.01
CA THR A 309 -13.95 17.85 5.15
C THR A 309 -13.25 17.58 3.81
N VAL A 310 -12.51 16.48 3.69
CA VAL A 310 -11.77 16.12 2.47
C VAL A 310 -12.15 14.75 1.96
N SER A 311 -12.00 13.70 2.80
CA SER A 311 -12.09 12.32 2.34
C SER A 311 -13.51 11.94 1.94
N VAL A 312 -14.50 12.20 2.81
CA VAL A 312 -15.92 11.95 2.54
C VAL A 312 -16.43 12.80 1.36
N PRO A 313 -16.19 14.13 1.30
CA PRO A 313 -16.59 14.93 0.15
C PRO A 313 -15.94 14.49 -1.17
N ARG A 314 -14.69 14.01 -1.15
CA ARG A 314 -14.08 13.41 -2.35
C ARG A 314 -14.87 12.21 -2.85
N LEU A 315 -15.19 11.27 -1.96
CA LEU A 315 -15.95 10.07 -2.33
C LEU A 315 -17.38 10.41 -2.82
N GLN A 316 -18.02 11.43 -2.25
CA GLN A 316 -19.30 11.93 -2.75
C GLN A 316 -19.19 12.41 -4.21
N LYS A 317 -18.16 13.22 -4.53
CA LYS A 317 -17.90 13.67 -5.91
C LYS A 317 -17.58 12.52 -6.85
N VAL A 318 -16.90 11.48 -6.38
CA VAL A 318 -16.69 10.26 -7.18
C VAL A 318 -18.02 9.58 -7.50
N ILE A 319 -18.93 9.44 -6.53
CA ILE A 319 -20.28 8.90 -6.76
C ILE A 319 -21.07 9.76 -7.78
N GLU A 320 -20.91 11.08 -7.73
CA GLU A 320 -21.53 12.03 -8.65
C GLU A 320 -20.93 11.96 -10.08
N GLY A 321 -19.85 11.20 -10.29
CA GLY A 321 -19.24 10.99 -11.61
C GLY A 321 -18.22 12.05 -11.99
N GLU A 322 -17.45 12.56 -11.02
CA GLU A 322 -16.36 13.49 -11.34
C GLU A 322 -15.40 12.89 -12.39
N GLN A 323 -14.81 13.76 -13.26
CA GLN A 323 -14.05 13.35 -14.43
C GLN A 323 -12.55 13.63 -14.33
N GLY A 324 -12.01 13.78 -13.11
CA GLY A 324 -10.58 13.92 -12.83
C GLY A 324 -9.85 12.58 -12.69
N GLY A 325 -8.57 12.65 -12.35
CA GLY A 325 -7.75 11.49 -12.11
C GLY A 325 -7.81 10.42 -13.21
N ILE A 326 -8.19 9.21 -12.85
CA ILE A 326 -8.33 8.07 -13.76
C ILE A 326 -9.74 7.91 -14.36
N SER A 327 -10.70 8.79 -14.04
CA SER A 327 -12.11 8.62 -14.44
C SER A 327 -12.29 8.35 -15.92
N LYS A 328 -11.55 9.09 -16.77
CA LYS A 328 -11.58 8.91 -18.23
C LYS A 328 -10.90 7.61 -18.66
N ASP A 329 -9.83 7.21 -18.00
CA ASP A 329 -9.06 6.01 -18.35
C ASP A 329 -9.87 4.72 -18.09
N VAL A 330 -10.78 4.76 -17.09
CA VAL A 330 -11.67 3.64 -16.72
C VAL A 330 -13.13 3.84 -17.16
N ASN A 331 -13.40 4.92 -17.91
CA ASN A 331 -14.75 5.28 -18.37
C ASN A 331 -15.77 5.43 -17.22
N TRP A 332 -15.35 6.03 -16.11
CA TRP A 332 -16.19 6.24 -14.93
C TRP A 332 -17.33 7.22 -15.21
N GLN A 333 -18.56 6.84 -14.86
CA GLN A 333 -19.76 7.66 -15.05
C GLN A 333 -20.47 8.02 -13.73
N GLY A 334 -19.86 7.67 -12.60
CA GLY A 334 -20.48 7.81 -11.29
C GLY A 334 -21.21 6.56 -10.83
N GLY A 335 -21.85 6.67 -9.68
CA GLY A 335 -22.56 5.59 -9.02
C GLY A 335 -21.79 4.96 -7.85
N GLY A 336 -22.37 3.90 -7.30
CA GLY A 336 -21.84 3.27 -6.10
C GLY A 336 -22.36 3.91 -4.81
N SER A 337 -21.88 3.41 -3.68
CA SER A 337 -22.18 3.93 -2.35
C SER A 337 -21.07 3.57 -1.38
N PHE A 338 -20.99 4.26 -0.27
CA PHE A 338 -20.17 3.89 0.87
C PHE A 338 -20.88 4.21 2.17
N VAL A 339 -20.47 3.56 3.25
CA VAL A 339 -20.93 3.87 4.60
C VAL A 339 -19.82 4.67 5.28
N TYR A 340 -20.15 5.84 5.78
CA TYR A 340 -19.32 6.58 6.71
C TYR A 340 -19.74 6.26 8.13
N ALA A 341 -18.80 5.82 8.94
CA ALA A 341 -19.02 5.51 10.33
C ALA A 341 -17.91 6.11 11.19
N GLU A 342 -18.30 6.78 12.24
CA GLU A 342 -17.39 7.18 13.31
C GLU A 342 -17.40 6.09 14.37
N LEU A 343 -16.19 5.60 14.72
CA LEU A 343 -16.12 4.72 15.87
C LEU A 343 -16.46 5.51 17.11
N PHE A 344 -17.60 5.20 17.66
CA PHE A 344 -17.95 5.71 18.98
C PHE A 344 -16.87 5.18 19.94
N PRO A 345 -16.06 6.05 20.58
CA PRO A 345 -15.10 5.55 21.57
C PRO A 345 -15.86 4.75 22.60
N LYS A 346 -15.47 3.50 22.86
CA LYS A 346 -16.09 2.65 23.90
C LYS A 346 -16.26 3.42 25.22
N ASN A 347 -15.42 4.43 25.41
CA ASN A 347 -15.38 5.30 26.57
C ASN A 347 -16.23 6.57 26.45
N MET A 348 -16.89 6.85 25.32
CA MET A 348 -17.65 8.11 25.16
C MET A 348 -18.85 8.16 26.10
N GLY A 349 -19.53 7.05 26.34
CA GLY A 349 -20.58 6.95 27.35
C GLY A 349 -20.06 7.28 28.75
N TYR A 350 -18.93 6.69 29.12
CA TYR A 350 -18.27 6.99 30.39
C TYR A 350 -17.80 8.44 30.46
N LEU A 351 -17.25 8.99 29.38
CA LEU A 351 -16.85 10.40 29.33
C LEU A 351 -18.05 11.35 29.58
N GLN A 352 -19.18 11.09 28.94
CA GLN A 352 -20.40 11.86 29.14
C GLN A 352 -20.88 11.72 30.59
N ASP A 353 -20.89 10.52 31.16
CA ASP A 353 -21.28 10.29 32.54
C ASP A 353 -20.34 10.99 33.53
N VAL A 354 -19.03 10.95 33.29
CA VAL A 354 -18.03 11.70 34.09
C VAL A 354 -18.28 13.21 33.99
N ILE A 355 -18.51 13.74 32.78
CA ILE A 355 -18.77 15.18 32.57
C ILE A 355 -20.05 15.61 33.29
N HIS A 356 -21.10 14.79 33.32
CA HIS A 356 -22.38 15.12 33.92
C HIS A 356 -22.50 14.76 35.41
N ALA A 357 -21.53 14.01 35.95
CA ALA A 357 -21.50 13.71 37.40
C ALA A 357 -21.52 14.98 38.25
N LYS A 358 -22.35 15.03 39.28
CA LYS A 358 -22.62 16.20 40.12
C LYS A 358 -21.83 16.16 41.43
N ASP A 359 -21.48 14.99 41.87
CA ASP A 359 -20.79 14.78 43.14
C ASP A 359 -19.80 13.58 43.07
N LEU A 360 -19.07 13.37 44.16
CA LEU A 360 -18.04 12.34 44.26
C LEU A 360 -18.63 10.91 44.20
N GLU A 361 -19.87 10.74 44.66
CA GLU A 361 -20.54 9.45 44.71
C GLU A 361 -20.98 9.01 43.30
N GLU A 362 -21.56 9.93 42.53
CA GLU A 362 -21.83 9.68 41.10
C GLU A 362 -20.56 9.41 40.33
N LEU A 363 -19.49 10.16 40.57
CA LEU A 363 -18.21 9.96 39.90
C LEU A 363 -17.58 8.61 40.21
N LYS A 364 -17.65 8.15 41.48
CA LYS A 364 -17.20 6.80 41.85
C LYS A 364 -18.04 5.72 41.20
N SER A 365 -19.34 5.90 41.10
CA SER A 365 -20.21 4.96 40.40
C SER A 365 -19.84 4.81 38.93
N VAL A 366 -19.51 5.90 38.21
CA VAL A 366 -18.98 5.83 36.84
C VAL A 366 -17.67 5.06 36.79
N TYR A 367 -16.75 5.37 37.71
CA TYR A 367 -15.45 4.68 37.77
C TYR A 367 -15.60 3.16 38.00
N GLU A 368 -16.48 2.74 38.91
CA GLU A 368 -16.76 1.32 39.15
C GLU A 368 -17.33 0.62 37.92
N ARG A 369 -18.21 1.30 37.17
CA ARG A 369 -18.70 0.79 35.88
C ARG A 369 -17.59 0.70 34.83
N MET A 370 -16.67 1.64 34.81
CA MET A 370 -15.48 1.59 33.92
C MET A 370 -14.63 0.35 34.23
N LEU A 371 -14.46 -0.01 35.51
CA LEU A 371 -13.71 -1.19 35.93
C LEU A 371 -14.43 -2.50 35.64
N SER A 372 -15.77 -2.53 35.77
CA SER A 372 -16.55 -3.77 35.71
C SER A 372 -17.01 -4.14 34.30
N GLY A 373 -17.00 -3.18 33.34
CA GLY A 373 -17.52 -3.38 32.00
C GLY A 373 -19.03 -3.66 31.99
N THR A 374 -19.86 -2.66 31.81
CA THR A 374 -21.27 -2.72 32.22
C THR A 374 -22.25 -3.34 31.25
N ASP A 375 -21.99 -3.37 29.95
CA ASP A 375 -22.95 -3.87 28.95
C ASP A 375 -22.39 -4.99 28.06
N THR A 376 -21.15 -5.37 28.32
CA THR A 376 -20.48 -6.51 27.70
C THR A 376 -19.73 -7.24 28.79
N ASP A 377 -19.61 -8.54 28.73
CA ASP A 377 -18.90 -9.38 29.73
C ASP A 377 -17.40 -9.05 29.86
N GLU A 378 -16.92 -7.95 29.23
CA GLU A 378 -15.53 -7.50 29.25
C GLU A 378 -15.39 -6.13 29.89
N PRO A 379 -14.36 -5.91 30.74
CA PRO A 379 -14.04 -4.60 31.30
C PRO A 379 -13.84 -3.55 30.23
N ALA A 380 -14.15 -2.30 30.54
CA ALA A 380 -13.77 -1.19 29.65
C ALA A 380 -12.26 -1.23 29.42
N ASP A 381 -11.84 -1.15 28.16
CA ASP A 381 -10.45 -1.32 27.70
C ASP A 381 -9.62 -0.03 28.00
N ILE A 382 -9.68 0.44 29.25
CA ILE A 382 -8.95 1.63 29.72
C ILE A 382 -7.62 1.20 30.35
N SER A 383 -7.56 -0.01 30.90
CA SER A 383 -6.42 -0.54 31.66
C SER A 383 -5.15 -0.74 30.81
N PHE A 384 -5.28 -0.83 29.49
CA PHE A 384 -4.10 -1.03 28.62
C PHE A 384 -3.21 0.21 28.46
N ARG A 385 -3.68 1.40 28.83
CA ARG A 385 -2.97 2.66 28.54
C ARG A 385 -2.98 3.68 29.65
N ALA A 386 -3.76 3.43 30.68
CA ALA A 386 -3.90 4.33 31.81
C ALA A 386 -4.07 3.50 33.09
N ASP A 387 -3.29 3.84 34.11
CA ASP A 387 -3.36 3.20 35.41
C ASP A 387 -4.48 3.83 36.25
N LEU A 388 -5.65 3.18 36.25
CA LEU A 388 -6.79 3.61 37.03
C LEU A 388 -6.56 3.54 38.55
N SER A 389 -5.55 2.76 39.01
CA SER A 389 -5.21 2.69 40.42
C SER A 389 -4.64 4.00 40.98
N LYS A 390 -4.24 4.92 40.09
CA LYS A 390 -3.72 6.24 40.48
C LYS A 390 -4.81 7.26 40.83
N ILE A 391 -6.10 6.90 40.74
CA ILE A 391 -7.18 7.74 41.21
C ILE A 391 -7.15 7.82 42.74
N ASP A 392 -6.83 8.99 43.27
CA ASP A 392 -6.85 9.25 44.70
C ASP A 392 -8.12 9.99 45.07
N TRP A 393 -9.08 9.24 45.61
CA TRP A 393 -10.38 9.80 45.99
C TRP A 393 -10.35 10.87 47.08
N LEU A 394 -9.22 10.98 47.81
CA LEU A 394 -9.00 12.01 48.82
C LEU A 394 -8.78 13.40 48.21
N GLN A 395 -8.43 13.48 46.93
CA GLN A 395 -8.26 14.75 46.21
C GLN A 395 -9.57 15.49 45.91
N GLY A 396 -10.71 14.87 46.19
CA GLY A 396 -12.01 15.48 46.01
C GLY A 396 -12.59 15.35 44.60
N PHE A 397 -13.79 15.90 44.43
CA PHE A 397 -14.60 15.73 43.22
C PHE A 397 -13.95 16.32 41.96
N ASP A 398 -13.56 17.59 42.02
CA ASP A 398 -13.12 18.33 40.84
C ASP A 398 -11.81 17.75 40.23
N GLU A 399 -10.86 17.40 41.08
CA GLU A 399 -9.58 16.83 40.63
C GLU A 399 -9.76 15.42 40.09
N ASN A 400 -10.53 14.57 40.74
CA ASN A 400 -10.80 13.22 40.25
C ASN A 400 -11.64 13.25 38.95
N LYS A 401 -12.59 14.17 38.82
CA LYS A 401 -13.33 14.40 37.60
C LYS A 401 -12.41 14.82 36.46
N ARG A 402 -11.50 15.77 36.70
CA ARG A 402 -10.51 16.24 35.75
C ARG A 402 -9.59 15.11 35.30
N LEU A 403 -9.16 14.27 36.23
CA LEU A 403 -8.26 13.14 35.95
C LEU A 403 -8.98 12.07 35.12
N LEU A 404 -10.20 11.69 35.47
CA LEU A 404 -10.99 10.72 34.71
C LEU A 404 -11.31 11.22 33.28
N VAL A 405 -11.62 12.50 33.08
CA VAL A 405 -11.78 13.08 31.75
C VAL A 405 -10.48 12.94 30.94
N LYS A 406 -9.32 13.27 31.55
CA LYS A 406 -8.03 13.11 30.89
C LYS A 406 -7.73 11.66 30.50
N LEU A 407 -8.03 10.71 31.39
CA LEU A 407 -7.85 9.30 31.15
C LEU A 407 -8.67 8.82 29.96
N LEU A 408 -9.94 9.20 29.93
CA LEU A 408 -10.86 8.84 28.86
C LEU A 408 -10.53 9.52 27.52
N ASP A 409 -10.20 10.80 27.55
CA ASP A 409 -9.85 11.58 26.36
C ASP A 409 -8.57 11.06 25.69
N LYS A 410 -7.59 10.68 26.50
CA LYS A 410 -6.29 10.19 26.01
C LYS A 410 -6.19 8.67 25.87
N ASN A 411 -7.24 7.94 26.24
CA ASN A 411 -7.24 6.49 26.10
C ASN A 411 -7.26 6.10 24.62
N GLY A 412 -6.14 5.75 24.09
CA GLY A 412 -5.93 5.46 22.68
C GLY A 412 -4.82 6.26 22.02
N LEU A 413 -4.29 7.28 22.70
CA LEU A 413 -3.15 8.03 22.20
C LEU A 413 -1.82 7.34 22.57
N TYR A 414 -0.83 7.47 21.70
CA TYR A 414 0.56 7.11 22.02
C TYR A 414 1.25 8.35 22.58
N TYR A 415 2.10 8.14 23.60
CA TYR A 415 2.97 9.17 24.13
C TYR A 415 4.36 9.00 23.56
N ASN A 416 5.02 10.11 23.25
CA ASN A 416 6.44 10.09 22.93
C ASN A 416 7.25 9.80 24.19
N TYR A 417 8.35 9.06 24.04
CA TYR A 417 9.28 8.86 25.15
C TYR A 417 9.82 10.18 25.72
N SER A 418 10.02 11.20 24.87
CA SER A 418 10.42 12.54 25.32
C SER A 418 9.44 13.22 26.27
N GLU A 419 8.21 12.74 26.35
CA GLU A 419 7.14 13.27 27.23
C GLU A 419 6.94 12.40 28.46
N ILE A 420 7.73 11.34 28.66
CA ILE A 420 7.52 10.35 29.72
C ILE A 420 7.61 10.96 31.13
N ASP A 421 8.39 12.01 31.29
CA ASP A 421 8.54 12.76 32.54
C ASP A 421 7.50 13.90 32.68
N ASP A 422 6.71 14.21 31.64
CA ASP A 422 5.63 15.18 31.71
C ASP A 422 4.57 14.69 32.69
N LYS A 423 4.14 15.57 33.58
CA LYS A 423 3.11 15.25 34.58
C LYS A 423 1.82 14.68 33.91
N ASN A 424 1.44 15.18 32.74
CA ASN A 424 0.25 14.69 32.04
C ASN A 424 0.37 13.25 31.54
N VAL A 425 1.58 12.79 31.26
CA VAL A 425 1.86 11.39 30.88
C VAL A 425 2.11 10.56 32.13
N ARG A 426 2.90 11.09 33.05
CA ARG A 426 3.24 10.39 34.31
C ARG A 426 2.03 10.04 35.17
N ASP A 427 1.00 10.91 35.17
CA ASP A 427 -0.27 10.65 35.84
C ASP A 427 -1.10 9.51 35.19
N LEU A 428 -0.73 9.04 33.99
CA LEU A 428 -1.53 8.11 33.19
C LEU A 428 -0.86 6.76 32.94
N ILE A 429 0.44 6.61 33.19
CA ILE A 429 1.19 5.37 33.01
C ILE A 429 1.54 4.76 34.38
N SER A 430 1.66 3.41 34.43
CA SER A 430 2.09 2.72 35.63
C SER A 430 3.56 2.99 35.96
N ASP A 431 3.97 2.77 37.19
CA ASP A 431 5.38 2.84 37.58
C ASP A 431 6.20 1.77 36.88
N GLU A 432 5.58 0.62 36.60
CA GLU A 432 6.17 -0.50 35.89
C GLU A 432 6.45 -0.14 34.42
N ASP A 433 5.46 0.42 33.72
CA ASP A 433 5.61 0.90 32.34
C ASP A 433 6.60 2.06 32.24
N TYR A 434 6.58 2.98 33.20
CA TYR A 434 7.56 4.07 33.28
C TYR A 434 8.98 3.52 33.39
N THR A 435 9.21 2.61 34.34
CA THR A 435 10.52 2.01 34.59
C THR A 435 10.98 1.19 33.38
N PHE A 436 10.07 0.39 32.79
CA PHE A 436 10.36 -0.37 31.58
C PHE A 436 10.82 0.54 30.43
N ASN A 437 10.06 1.60 30.15
CA ASN A 437 10.40 2.52 29.06
C ASN A 437 11.70 3.27 29.32
N LYS A 438 11.93 3.75 30.54
CA LYS A 438 13.20 4.40 30.91
C LYS A 438 14.39 3.47 30.69
N ASN A 439 14.34 2.23 31.18
CA ASN A 439 15.41 1.26 31.04
C ASN A 439 15.64 0.89 29.57
N PHE A 440 14.56 0.73 28.80
CA PHE A 440 14.65 0.39 27.38
C PHE A 440 15.31 1.48 26.53
N TYR A 441 14.96 2.75 26.76
CA TYR A 441 15.45 3.87 25.94
C TYR A 441 16.73 4.52 26.45
N GLU A 442 17.02 4.47 27.76
CA GLU A 442 18.21 5.08 28.35
C GLU A 442 19.34 4.07 28.61
N GLY A 443 19.11 2.79 28.31
CA GLY A 443 20.14 1.75 28.42
C GLY A 443 20.45 1.39 29.86
N GLY A 444 19.43 1.26 30.69
CA GLY A 444 19.57 0.68 32.03
C GLY A 444 20.03 -0.78 31.95
N ASP A 445 21.01 -1.12 32.81
CA ASP A 445 21.59 -2.47 32.97
C ASP A 445 20.53 -3.55 33.30
#